data_be299dd6a8c5b25a148ba4b40f74435b
#
_entry.id   be299dd6a8c5b25a148ba4b40f74435b
#
_cell.length_a   1.000
_cell.length_b   1.000
_cell.length_c   1.000
_cell.angle_alpha   90.00
_cell.angle_beta   90.00
_cell.angle_gamma   90.00
#
_symmetry.space_group_name_H-M   'P 1'
#
loop_
_entity.id
_entity.type
_entity.pdbx_description
1 polymer ?
#
loop_
_entity_poly.entity_id
_entity_poly.type
_entity_poly.pdbx_seq_one_letter_code
_entity_poly.pdbx_strand_id
1 'polypeptide(L)'
;MAISSQGADKFRLKHAEELLALFEGARGRPARTTDELAQWLDSVDDDLADDIAREVAEEAGRKAGREAAKNNGREAYEEASYRAYERAYERVLESFKKARRLDRP
;
A
#
# COMPACT_ATOMS: atom_id res chain seq x y z
N MET A 1 -12.36 -7.31 -12.87
CA MET A 1 -12.20 -8.42 -11.93
C MET A 1 -13.41 -8.50 -11.04
N ALA A 2 -14.20 -9.54 -11.21
CA ALA A 2 -15.40 -9.67 -10.41
C ALA A 2 -15.05 -10.32 -9.08
N ILE A 3 -14.90 -9.55 -8.06
CA ILE A 3 -14.91 -10.08 -6.72
C ILE A 3 -16.37 -10.13 -6.32
N SER A 4 -16.95 -11.29 -6.55
CA SER A 4 -18.35 -11.46 -6.30
C SER A 4 -18.55 -11.99 -4.91
N SER A 5 -18.74 -11.21 -3.96
CA SER A 5 -19.55 -11.59 -2.86
C SER A 5 -19.83 -10.42 -1.95
N GLN A 6 -20.58 -10.57 -1.11
CA GLN A 6 -21.54 -9.81 -0.36
C GLN A 6 -20.86 -9.15 0.83
N GLY A 7 -21.21 -8.40 1.59
CA GLY A 7 -20.85 -7.78 2.82
C GLY A 7 -19.36 -7.79 3.24
N ALA A 8 -18.74 -8.96 3.34
CA ALA A 8 -17.30 -9.09 3.58
C ALA A 8 -16.47 -8.60 2.39
N ASP A 9 -17.03 -8.61 1.19
CA ASP A 9 -16.34 -8.21 -0.03
C ASP A 9 -16.38 -6.72 -0.31
N LYS A 10 -17.34 -5.99 0.20
CA LYS A 10 -17.29 -4.53 0.15
C LYS A 10 -16.08 -4.01 0.92
N PHE A 11 -15.74 -4.68 2.00
CA PHE A 11 -14.55 -4.36 2.78
C PHE A 11 -13.28 -4.81 2.02
N ARG A 12 -13.33 -5.99 1.39
CA ARG A 12 -12.24 -6.48 0.54
C ARG A 12 -12.02 -5.61 -0.70
N LEU A 13 -13.10 -5.12 -1.33
CA LEU A 13 -12.99 -4.24 -2.49
C LEU A 13 -12.27 -2.92 -2.17
N LYS A 14 -12.54 -2.36 -1.01
CA LYS A 14 -11.90 -1.13 -0.59
C LYS A 14 -10.40 -1.31 -0.35
N HIS A 15 -9.99 -2.48 0.15
CA HIS A 15 -8.59 -2.82 0.34
C HIS A 15 -7.96 -3.46 -0.89
N ALA A 16 -8.77 -4.05 -1.78
CA ALA A 16 -8.27 -4.70 -2.98
C ALA A 16 -7.59 -3.71 -3.92
N GLU A 17 -8.13 -2.50 -4.07
CA GLU A 17 -7.50 -1.47 -4.89
C GLU A 17 -6.10 -1.14 -4.40
N GLU A 18 -5.94 -0.97 -3.11
CA GLU A 18 -4.65 -0.69 -2.52
C GLU A 18 -3.70 -1.87 -2.63
N LEU A 19 -4.19 -3.08 -2.37
CA LEU A 19 -3.41 -4.31 -2.50
C LEU A 19 -3.00 -4.58 -3.95
N LEU A 20 -3.88 -4.29 -4.91
CA LEU A 20 -3.56 -4.41 -6.33
C LEU A 20 -2.47 -3.41 -6.73
N ALA A 21 -2.51 -2.20 -6.21
CA ALA A 21 -1.47 -1.20 -6.46
C ALA A 21 -0.13 -1.65 -5.86
N LEU A 22 -0.15 -2.24 -4.67
CA LEU A 22 1.06 -2.77 -4.03
C LEU A 22 1.64 -3.94 -4.82
N PHE A 23 0.79 -4.84 -5.31
CA PHE A 23 1.21 -5.94 -6.17
C PHE A 23 1.88 -5.41 -7.44
N GLU A 24 1.23 -4.48 -8.12
CA GLU A 24 1.75 -3.89 -9.35
C GLU A 24 3.11 -3.22 -9.12
N GLY A 25 3.26 -2.49 -8.03
CA GLY A 25 4.52 -1.87 -7.67
C GLY A 25 5.62 -2.89 -7.39
N ALA A 26 5.29 -3.97 -6.71
CA ALA A 26 6.26 -5.00 -6.34
C ALA A 26 6.63 -5.93 -7.51
N ARG A 27 5.66 -6.23 -8.37
CA ARG A 27 5.85 -7.20 -9.48
C ARG A 27 6.13 -6.55 -10.82
N GLY A 28 5.90 -5.24 -10.95
CA GLY A 28 6.07 -4.53 -12.21
C GLY A 28 4.96 -4.77 -13.22
N ARG A 29 3.86 -5.39 -12.81
CA ARG A 29 2.68 -5.66 -13.64
C ARG A 29 1.44 -5.82 -12.78
N PRO A 30 0.24 -5.57 -13.33
CA PRO A 30 -0.99 -5.78 -12.57
C PRO A 30 -1.29 -7.26 -12.33
N ALA A 31 -2.00 -7.56 -11.24
CA ALA A 31 -2.49 -8.90 -10.97
C ALA A 31 -3.57 -9.28 -11.99
N ARG A 32 -3.48 -10.48 -12.53
CA ARG A 32 -4.41 -10.97 -13.56
C ARG A 32 -5.67 -11.57 -12.96
N THR A 33 -5.55 -12.16 -11.79
CA THR A 33 -6.67 -12.83 -11.09
C THR A 33 -6.61 -12.54 -9.60
N THR A 34 -7.73 -12.77 -8.92
CA THR A 34 -7.79 -12.69 -7.46
C THR A 34 -6.93 -13.76 -6.81
N ASP A 35 -6.83 -14.94 -7.43
CA ASP A 35 -6.00 -16.02 -6.93
C ASP A 35 -4.52 -15.66 -6.95
N GLU A 36 -4.06 -15.00 -8.00
CA GLU A 36 -2.69 -14.51 -8.10
C GLU A 36 -2.38 -13.51 -6.99
N LEU A 37 -3.29 -12.59 -6.73
CA LEU A 37 -3.15 -11.62 -5.64
C LEU A 37 -3.10 -12.34 -4.28
N ALA A 38 -4.00 -13.28 -4.06
CA ALA A 38 -4.05 -14.05 -2.82
C ALA A 38 -2.78 -14.85 -2.58
N GLN A 39 -2.27 -15.51 -3.61
CA GLN A 39 -1.01 -16.26 -3.53
C GLN A 39 0.16 -15.35 -3.21
N TRP A 40 0.20 -14.17 -3.81
CA TRP A 40 1.24 -13.20 -3.51
C TRP A 40 1.15 -12.74 -2.06
N LEU A 41 -0.04 -12.42 -1.57
CA LEU A 41 -0.25 -12.01 -0.17
C LEU A 41 0.22 -13.07 0.80
N ASP A 42 -0.06 -14.35 0.50
CA ASP A 42 0.40 -15.47 1.33
C ASP A 42 1.92 -15.59 1.35
N SER A 43 2.59 -15.17 0.28
CA SER A 43 4.04 -15.21 0.18
C SER A 43 4.73 -14.03 0.86
N VAL A 44 3.99 -12.97 1.18
CA VAL A 44 4.55 -11.77 1.79
C VAL A 44 4.70 -11.99 3.30
N ASP A 45 5.94 -12.13 3.76
CA ASP A 45 6.24 -12.18 5.19
C ASP A 45 6.38 -10.76 5.75
N ASP A 46 6.66 -10.66 7.04
CA ASP A 46 6.76 -9.37 7.72
C ASP A 46 7.92 -8.52 7.18
N ASP A 47 9.02 -9.15 6.82
CA ASP A 47 10.18 -8.44 6.26
C ASP A 47 9.89 -7.87 4.89
N LEU A 48 9.25 -8.65 4.03
CA LEU A 48 8.87 -8.17 2.70
C LEU A 48 7.80 -7.08 2.79
N ALA A 49 6.84 -7.24 3.70
CA ALA A 49 5.81 -6.21 3.92
C ALA A 49 6.45 -4.90 4.38
N ASP A 50 7.45 -4.96 5.26
CA ASP A 50 8.17 -3.77 5.71
C ASP A 50 8.94 -3.11 4.55
N ASP A 51 9.62 -3.90 3.72
CA ASP A 51 10.34 -3.39 2.56
C ASP A 51 9.41 -2.69 1.57
N ILE A 52 8.26 -3.29 1.28
CA ILE A 52 7.26 -2.70 0.40
C ILE A 52 6.73 -1.39 1.01
N ALA A 53 6.43 -1.41 2.31
CA ALA A 53 5.94 -0.24 3.01
C ALA A 53 6.95 0.92 2.96
N ARG A 54 8.24 0.61 3.12
CA ARG A 54 9.31 1.62 3.03
C ARG A 54 9.41 2.21 1.63
N GLU A 55 9.36 1.40 0.59
CA GLU A 55 9.43 1.90 -0.79
C GLU A 55 8.26 2.84 -1.10
N VAL A 56 7.05 2.45 -0.75
CA VAL A 56 5.87 3.28 -0.93
C VAL A 56 5.98 4.57 -0.12
N ALA A 57 6.45 4.45 1.12
CA ALA A 57 6.62 5.59 2.01
C ALA A 57 7.67 6.58 1.50
N GLU A 58 8.80 6.09 1.01
CA GLU A 58 9.85 6.93 0.44
C GLU A 58 9.35 7.73 -0.75
N GLU A 59 8.62 7.08 -1.65
CA GLU A 59 8.05 7.75 -2.81
C GLU A 59 7.01 8.79 -2.40
N ALA A 60 6.12 8.44 -1.48
CA ALA A 60 5.12 9.37 -0.95
C ALA A 60 5.79 10.58 -0.28
N GLY A 61 6.84 10.33 0.49
CA GLY A 61 7.60 11.39 1.15
C GLY A 61 8.24 12.33 0.16
N ARG A 62 8.91 11.81 -0.87
CA ARG A 62 9.54 12.62 -1.91
C ARG A 62 8.51 13.48 -2.65
N LYS A 63 7.37 12.89 -2.99
CA LYS A 63 6.31 13.59 -3.70
C LYS A 63 5.72 14.72 -2.86
N ALA A 64 5.38 14.43 -1.62
CA ALA A 64 4.81 15.43 -0.71
C ALA A 64 5.82 16.54 -0.40
N GLY A 65 7.09 16.17 -0.22
CA GLY A 65 8.16 17.13 0.01
C GLY A 65 8.34 18.11 -1.14
N ARG A 66 8.37 17.59 -2.37
CA ARG A 66 8.49 18.43 -3.57
C ARG A 66 7.31 19.39 -3.73
N GLU A 67 6.10 18.90 -3.46
CA GLU A 67 4.88 19.73 -3.50
C GLU A 67 4.95 20.87 -2.49
N ALA A 68 5.32 20.55 -1.25
CA ALA A 68 5.42 21.54 -0.19
C ALA A 68 6.53 22.56 -0.45
N ALA A 69 7.67 22.12 -1.00
CA ALA A 69 8.81 22.97 -1.28
C ALA A 69 8.50 24.01 -2.34
N LYS A 70 7.63 23.72 -3.29
CA LYS A 70 7.21 24.67 -4.33
C LYS A 70 6.60 25.94 -3.75
N ASN A 71 5.90 25.80 -2.61
CA ASN A 71 5.16 26.89 -2.01
C ASN A 71 5.85 27.52 -0.81
N ASN A 72 6.57 26.73 0.00
CA ASN A 72 7.02 27.15 1.32
C ASN A 72 8.50 26.88 1.63
N GLY A 73 9.27 26.40 0.65
CA GLY A 73 10.71 26.25 0.80
C GLY A 73 11.16 24.93 1.45
N ARG A 74 12.43 24.88 1.82
CA ARG A 74 13.11 23.65 2.24
C ARG A 74 12.60 23.06 3.55
N GLU A 75 12.25 23.89 4.52
CA GLU A 75 11.74 23.41 5.81
C GLU A 75 10.40 22.69 5.62
N ALA A 76 9.55 23.23 4.74
CA ALA A 76 8.30 22.61 4.41
C ALA A 76 8.50 21.26 3.71
N TYR A 77 9.57 21.13 2.91
CA TYR A 77 9.94 19.87 2.28
C TYR A 77 10.15 18.77 3.32
N GLU A 78 11.02 19.02 4.29
CA GLU A 78 11.38 18.03 5.31
C GLU A 78 10.18 17.59 6.14
N GLU A 79 9.38 18.54 6.58
CA GLU A 79 8.20 18.25 7.40
C GLU A 79 7.14 17.47 6.63
N ALA A 80 6.81 17.91 5.42
CA ALA A 80 5.82 17.23 4.58
C ALA A 80 6.29 15.84 4.17
N SER A 81 7.56 15.70 3.84
CA SER A 81 8.18 14.42 3.47
C SER A 81 8.07 13.41 4.62
N TYR A 82 8.41 13.84 5.83
CA TYR A 82 8.37 12.98 7.01
C TYR A 82 6.93 12.53 7.32
N ARG A 83 5.98 13.45 7.32
CA ARG A 83 4.57 13.13 7.59
C ARG A 83 3.98 12.18 6.56
N ALA A 84 4.26 12.43 5.28
CA ALA A 84 3.78 11.58 4.22
C ALA A 84 4.40 10.19 4.29
N TYR A 85 5.68 10.11 4.63
CA TYR A 85 6.38 8.85 4.85
C TYR A 85 5.69 8.02 5.93
N GLU A 86 5.49 8.59 7.10
CA GLU A 86 4.87 7.87 8.21
C GLU A 86 3.47 7.37 7.88
N ARG A 87 2.65 8.23 7.28
CA ARG A 87 1.28 7.86 6.90
C ARG A 87 1.26 6.73 5.89
N ALA A 88 2.09 6.81 4.86
CA ALA A 88 2.14 5.79 3.83
C ALA A 88 2.66 4.47 4.38
N TYR A 89 3.70 4.52 5.19
CA TYR A 89 4.27 3.34 5.84
C TYR A 89 3.23 2.59 6.69
N GLU A 90 2.57 3.31 7.59
CA GLU A 90 1.54 2.73 8.44
C GLU A 90 0.37 2.18 7.63
N ARG A 91 -0.06 2.92 6.62
CA ARG A 91 -1.18 2.50 5.76
C ARG A 91 -0.88 1.19 5.04
N VAL A 92 0.31 1.05 4.48
CA VAL A 92 0.71 -0.17 3.78
C VAL A 92 0.77 -1.36 4.72
N LEU A 93 1.40 -1.21 5.88
CA LEU A 93 1.46 -2.28 6.87
C LEU A 93 0.08 -2.68 7.35
N GLU A 94 -0.78 -1.71 7.58
CA GLU A 94 -2.16 -1.97 8.00
C GLU A 94 -2.95 -2.71 6.94
N SER A 95 -2.75 -2.37 5.67
CA SER A 95 -3.39 -3.06 4.55
C SER A 95 -2.99 -4.53 4.49
N PHE A 96 -1.71 -4.85 4.69
CA PHE A 96 -1.27 -6.24 4.76
C PHE A 96 -1.86 -6.99 5.96
N LYS A 97 -1.90 -6.37 7.11
CA LYS A 97 -2.49 -6.98 8.31
C LYS A 97 -3.97 -7.28 8.13
N LYS A 98 -4.71 -6.35 7.57
CA LYS A 98 -6.15 -6.54 7.31
C LYS A 98 -6.38 -7.64 6.29
N ALA A 99 -5.58 -7.70 5.24
CA ALA A 99 -5.68 -8.74 4.23
C ALA A 99 -5.48 -10.13 4.85
N ARG A 100 -4.50 -10.27 5.74
CA ARG A 100 -4.23 -11.53 6.44
C ARG A 100 -5.39 -11.93 7.35
N ARG A 101 -6.01 -10.98 8.03
CA ARG A 101 -7.18 -11.25 8.89
C ARG A 101 -8.39 -11.72 8.10
N LEU A 102 -8.56 -11.19 6.89
CA LEU A 102 -9.69 -11.56 6.02
C LEU A 102 -9.54 -12.96 5.42
N ASP A 103 -8.31 -13.44 5.25
CA ASP A 103 -8.02 -14.76 4.71
C ASP A 103 -8.05 -15.87 5.76
N ARG A 104 -8.12 -15.51 7.02
CA ARG A 104 -8.22 -16.48 8.12
C ARG A 104 -9.59 -16.44 8.73
N PRO A 105 -10.31 -17.58 8.73
CA PRO A 105 -11.60 -17.67 9.40
C PRO A 105 -11.48 -17.50 10.92
#